data_51226087a3d271950e3a45084fb0e7c6
#
_entry.id   51226087a3d271950e3a45084fb0e7c6
#
_cell.length_a   1.000
_cell.length_b   1.000
_cell.length_c   1.000
_cell.angle_alpha   90.00
_cell.angle_beta   90.00
_cell.angle_gamma   90.00
#
_symmetry.space_group_name_H-M   'P 1'
#
loop_
_entity.id
_entity.type
_entity.pdbx_description
1 polymer ?
#
loop_
_entity_poly.entity_id
_entity_poly.type
_entity_poly.pdbx_seq_one_letter_code
_entity_poly.pdbx_strand_id
1 'polypeptide(L)'
;MKLTALIFALGTTTAVSLAGVTTTVDFEDGLTHGWEGPQGIGGSTYIDNTGGNGGGAGYRTQFNNFGIDFRNNTNSAFIGDFTGFDEVTVSFDLKVDQIGTFLPVSRPFVLEMRSTTLASGGYPWASAYFLFDWYGQDSFDGYTTLSTTFDPNAVALPAGWGGYGAEDPVTFEPMLPDGVTYADIMANVDEMAITTLLPGYFFSFDDYDFTLDNISISTVPAPSALALIGLGGMVGTRRRR
;
A
#
# COMPACT_ATOMS: atom_id res chain seq x y z
N MET A 1 66.05 22.36 -2.55
CA MET A 1 64.58 22.44 -2.54
C MET A 1 64.01 21.08 -2.96
N LYS A 2 63.40 20.38 -2.06
CA LYS A 2 62.71 19.09 -2.35
C LYS A 2 61.22 19.37 -2.44
N LEU A 3 60.67 19.17 -3.64
CA LEU A 3 59.23 19.32 -3.92
C LEU A 3 58.56 18.00 -3.51
N THR A 4 57.70 18.03 -2.48
CA THR A 4 56.88 16.86 -2.08
C THR A 4 55.55 16.98 -2.80
N ALA A 5 55.32 16.09 -3.75
CA ALA A 5 54.03 15.99 -4.45
C ALA A 5 53.02 15.29 -3.54
N LEU A 6 51.92 15.99 -3.20
CA LEU A 6 50.81 15.45 -2.48
C LEU A 6 49.81 14.83 -3.48
N ILE A 7 49.74 13.50 -3.53
CA ILE A 7 48.77 12.78 -4.38
C ILE A 7 47.46 12.69 -3.60
N PHE A 8 46.43 13.44 -4.04
CA PHE A 8 45.06 13.24 -3.61
C PHE A 8 44.48 12.03 -4.36
N ALA A 9 44.27 10.94 -3.65
CA ALA A 9 43.49 9.82 -4.16
C ALA A 9 42.01 10.18 -4.05
N LEU A 10 41.37 10.51 -5.21
CA LEU A 10 39.91 10.61 -5.30
C LEU A 10 39.35 9.20 -5.20
N GLY A 11 38.81 8.84 -4.04
CA GLY A 11 38.04 7.61 -3.87
C GLY A 11 36.71 7.76 -4.59
N THR A 12 36.50 7.07 -5.70
CA THR A 12 35.17 6.90 -6.30
C THR A 12 34.37 5.98 -5.40
N THR A 13 33.43 6.54 -4.63
CA THR A 13 32.40 5.75 -3.96
C THR A 13 31.41 5.27 -5.01
N THR A 14 31.49 4.00 -5.38
CA THR A 14 30.41 3.34 -6.12
C THR A 14 29.23 3.20 -5.18
N ALA A 15 28.13 3.90 -5.45
CA ALA A 15 26.86 3.65 -4.79
C ALA A 15 26.40 2.24 -5.17
N VAL A 16 26.36 1.33 -4.22
CA VAL A 16 25.72 0.02 -4.38
C VAL A 16 24.23 0.28 -4.25
N SER A 17 23.49 0.24 -5.34
CA SER A 17 22.04 0.18 -5.33
C SER A 17 21.68 -1.21 -4.81
N LEU A 18 21.06 -1.31 -3.63
CA LEU A 18 20.38 -2.55 -3.26
C LEU A 18 19.10 -2.64 -4.10
N ALA A 19 18.90 -3.80 -4.73
CA ALA A 19 17.62 -4.12 -5.35
C ALA A 19 16.53 -4.05 -4.29
N GLY A 20 15.39 -3.43 -4.61
CA GLY A 20 14.23 -3.41 -3.75
C GLY A 20 13.76 -4.82 -3.40
N VAL A 21 13.14 -4.97 -2.24
CA VAL A 21 12.49 -6.24 -1.84
C VAL A 21 11.05 -6.17 -2.32
N THR A 22 10.62 -7.18 -3.06
CA THR A 22 9.22 -7.33 -3.49
C THR A 22 8.59 -8.55 -2.83
N THR A 23 7.43 -8.36 -2.25
CA THR A 23 6.55 -9.44 -1.75
C THR A 23 5.28 -9.42 -2.58
N THR A 24 4.90 -10.58 -3.15
CA THR A 24 3.66 -10.73 -3.92
C THR A 24 2.81 -11.84 -3.31
N VAL A 25 1.51 -11.62 -3.24
CA VAL A 25 0.49 -12.60 -2.88
C VAL A 25 -0.33 -12.87 -4.14
N ASP A 26 -0.15 -14.06 -4.71
CA ASP A 26 -0.77 -14.54 -5.94
C ASP A 26 -1.86 -15.59 -5.71
N PHE A 27 -2.09 -15.97 -4.45
CA PHE A 27 -3.10 -16.93 -4.00
C PHE A 27 -2.97 -18.36 -4.55
N GLU A 28 -1.92 -18.67 -5.32
CA GLU A 28 -1.72 -19.98 -5.98
C GLU A 28 -1.49 -21.13 -4.99
N ASP A 29 -1.02 -20.83 -3.79
CA ASP A 29 -0.86 -21.82 -2.71
C ASP A 29 -2.15 -22.06 -1.90
N GLY A 30 -3.25 -21.36 -2.24
CA GLY A 30 -4.54 -21.47 -1.56
C GLY A 30 -4.60 -20.72 -0.22
N LEU A 31 -3.63 -19.84 0.08
CA LEU A 31 -3.58 -19.04 1.29
C LEU A 31 -3.80 -17.55 0.99
N THR A 32 -4.43 -16.85 1.91
CA THR A 32 -4.68 -15.40 1.77
C THR A 32 -3.52 -14.53 2.26
N HIS A 33 -2.51 -15.12 2.91
CA HIS A 33 -1.35 -14.41 3.46
C HIS A 33 -1.71 -13.19 4.30
N GLY A 34 -2.79 -13.31 5.07
CA GLY A 34 -3.28 -12.25 5.95
C GLY A 34 -4.27 -11.27 5.31
N TRP A 35 -4.57 -11.41 4.02
CA TRP A 35 -5.64 -10.64 3.40
C TRP A 35 -7.01 -11.19 3.80
N GLU A 36 -7.90 -10.30 4.23
CA GLU A 36 -9.26 -10.60 4.62
C GLU A 36 -10.22 -9.73 3.80
N GLY A 37 -11.23 -10.34 3.23
CA GLY A 37 -12.37 -9.65 2.60
C GLY A 37 -13.64 -9.84 3.41
N PRO A 38 -14.75 -9.18 3.03
CA PRO A 38 -16.01 -9.28 3.75
C PRO A 38 -16.58 -10.71 3.74
N GLN A 39 -17.20 -11.08 4.87
CA GLN A 39 -17.85 -12.36 5.08
C GLN A 39 -19.18 -12.16 5.80
N GLY A 40 -20.21 -12.93 5.49
CA GLY A 40 -21.45 -12.94 6.23
C GLY A 40 -22.72 -12.92 5.39
N ILE A 41 -23.79 -12.26 5.90
CA ILE A 41 -25.13 -12.32 5.29
C ILE A 41 -25.18 -11.74 3.86
N GLY A 42 -24.27 -10.80 3.54
CA GLY A 42 -24.23 -10.17 2.20
C GLY A 42 -23.54 -11.03 1.15
N GLY A 43 -22.83 -12.10 1.55
CA GLY A 43 -22.02 -12.94 0.64
C GLY A 43 -20.70 -13.37 1.25
N SER A 44 -19.69 -13.57 0.41
CA SER A 44 -18.37 -14.04 0.86
C SER A 44 -17.24 -13.56 -0.05
N THR A 45 -16.04 -13.56 0.53
CA THR A 45 -14.77 -13.49 -0.20
C THR A 45 -14.07 -14.83 -0.08
N TYR A 46 -13.51 -15.34 -1.16
CA TYR A 46 -12.89 -16.65 -1.22
C TYR A 46 -11.79 -16.71 -2.29
N ILE A 47 -10.92 -17.70 -2.18
CA ILE A 47 -9.95 -17.98 -3.25
C ILE A 47 -10.68 -18.75 -4.34
N ASP A 48 -10.79 -18.15 -5.53
CA ASP A 48 -11.26 -18.77 -6.75
C ASP A 48 -10.05 -19.34 -7.50
N ASN A 49 -9.91 -20.66 -7.51
CA ASN A 49 -8.74 -21.36 -8.05
C ASN A 49 -8.55 -21.23 -9.57
N THR A 50 -9.51 -20.61 -10.27
CA THR A 50 -9.48 -20.41 -11.72
C THR A 50 -9.82 -18.98 -12.11
N GLY A 51 -10.09 -18.13 -11.13
CA GLY A 51 -10.54 -16.76 -11.30
C GLY A 51 -9.40 -15.75 -11.42
N GLY A 52 -8.14 -16.12 -11.16
CA GLY A 52 -6.98 -15.23 -11.15
C GLY A 52 -6.50 -14.78 -12.52
N ASN A 53 -5.60 -13.81 -12.55
CA ASN A 53 -4.99 -13.30 -13.77
C ASN A 53 -4.13 -14.39 -14.43
N GLY A 54 -4.37 -14.67 -15.72
CA GLY A 54 -3.73 -15.77 -16.43
C GLY A 54 -4.39 -17.14 -16.20
N GLY A 55 -5.52 -17.23 -15.46
CA GLY A 55 -6.29 -18.45 -15.22
C GLY A 55 -5.83 -19.26 -13.99
N GLY A 56 -5.01 -18.66 -13.13
CA GLY A 56 -4.63 -19.17 -11.82
C GLY A 56 -5.64 -18.83 -10.73
N ALA A 57 -5.20 -18.85 -9.47
CA ALA A 57 -6.01 -18.49 -8.32
C ALA A 57 -6.11 -16.95 -8.16
N GLY A 58 -7.25 -16.48 -7.65
CA GLY A 58 -7.45 -15.08 -7.31
C GLY A 58 -8.38 -14.93 -6.11
N TYR A 59 -8.34 -13.81 -5.43
CA TYR A 59 -9.15 -13.53 -4.24
C TYR A 59 -10.42 -12.78 -4.64
N ARG A 60 -11.52 -13.54 -4.82
CA ARG A 60 -12.80 -13.06 -5.34
C ARG A 60 -13.75 -12.71 -4.22
N THR A 61 -14.42 -11.57 -4.34
CA THR A 61 -15.56 -11.21 -3.50
C THR A 61 -16.85 -11.22 -4.30
N GLN A 62 -17.88 -11.84 -3.74
CA GLN A 62 -19.26 -11.75 -4.18
C GLN A 62 -20.08 -11.34 -2.96
N PHE A 63 -20.37 -10.05 -2.86
CA PHE A 63 -20.93 -9.50 -1.63
C PHE A 63 -21.89 -8.33 -1.91
N ASN A 64 -23.00 -8.27 -1.19
CA ASN A 64 -23.91 -7.14 -1.21
C ASN A 64 -23.67 -6.25 0.01
N ASN A 65 -23.21 -5.02 -0.20
CA ASN A 65 -22.85 -4.07 0.87
C ASN A 65 -22.81 -2.63 0.36
N PHE A 66 -22.53 -1.68 1.24
CA PHE A 66 -22.23 -0.28 0.90
C PHE A 66 -20.86 -0.10 0.21
N GLY A 67 -19.95 -1.01 0.44
CA GLY A 67 -18.62 -1.06 -0.14
C GLY A 67 -17.88 -2.30 0.33
N ILE A 68 -16.75 -2.56 -0.29
CA ILE A 68 -15.89 -3.72 -0.01
C ILE A 68 -14.59 -3.21 0.61
N ASP A 69 -14.11 -3.92 1.61
CA ASP A 69 -12.88 -3.65 2.32
C ASP A 69 -12.02 -4.92 2.39
N PHE A 70 -11.00 -5.00 1.56
CA PHE A 70 -9.93 -5.99 1.68
C PHE A 70 -8.83 -5.40 2.55
N ARG A 71 -8.43 -6.09 3.60
CA ARG A 71 -7.46 -5.59 4.56
C ARG A 71 -6.43 -6.62 4.93
N ASN A 72 -5.25 -6.16 5.28
CA ASN A 72 -4.17 -6.97 5.82
C ASN A 72 -3.59 -6.25 7.05
N ASN A 73 -3.64 -6.91 8.20
CA ASN A 73 -3.11 -6.42 9.47
C ASN A 73 -2.21 -7.43 10.18
N THR A 74 -1.78 -8.47 9.46
CA THR A 74 -0.98 -9.57 10.03
C THR A 74 0.31 -9.85 9.28
N ASN A 75 0.38 -9.58 7.98
CA ASN A 75 1.57 -9.82 7.18
C ASN A 75 2.51 -8.61 7.23
N SER A 76 3.66 -8.79 7.86
CA SER A 76 4.65 -7.74 8.08
C SER A 76 5.25 -7.12 6.80
N ALA A 77 4.99 -7.68 5.62
CA ALA A 77 5.37 -7.03 4.37
C ALA A 77 4.46 -5.84 4.04
N PHE A 78 3.20 -5.87 4.49
CA PHE A 78 2.17 -4.87 4.17
C PHE A 78 1.88 -3.91 5.34
N ILE A 79 2.46 -4.13 6.51
CA ILE A 79 2.26 -3.32 7.72
C ILE A 79 3.59 -3.00 8.40
N GLY A 80 3.60 -1.99 9.26
CA GLY A 80 4.74 -1.58 10.08
C GLY A 80 5.27 -0.20 9.73
N ASP A 81 6.57 -0.01 9.88
CA ASP A 81 7.27 1.24 9.62
C ASP A 81 7.89 1.22 8.21
N PHE A 82 7.36 2.05 7.31
CA PHE A 82 7.86 2.21 5.95
C PHE A 82 8.88 3.35 5.81
N THR A 83 9.13 4.15 6.85
CA THR A 83 10.04 5.32 6.75
C THR A 83 11.53 4.95 6.59
N GLY A 84 11.87 3.67 6.76
CA GLY A 84 13.19 3.13 6.45
C GLY A 84 13.48 2.98 4.95
N PHE A 85 12.50 3.26 4.08
CA PHE A 85 12.62 3.14 2.62
C PHE A 85 12.59 4.51 1.95
N ASP A 86 13.25 4.64 0.79
CA ASP A 86 13.16 5.83 -0.06
C ASP A 86 11.89 5.82 -0.92
N GLU A 87 11.45 4.62 -1.28
CA GLU A 87 10.32 4.43 -2.17
C GLU A 87 9.57 3.15 -1.80
N VAL A 88 8.25 3.23 -1.86
CA VAL A 88 7.35 2.09 -1.73
C VAL A 88 6.43 2.08 -2.93
N THR A 89 6.30 0.93 -3.58
CA THR A 89 5.32 0.69 -4.65
C THR A 89 4.34 -0.37 -4.20
N VAL A 90 3.05 -0.09 -4.28
CA VAL A 90 1.97 -1.07 -4.08
C VAL A 90 1.25 -1.27 -5.40
N SER A 91 1.02 -2.52 -5.77
CA SER A 91 0.26 -2.87 -6.97
C SER A 91 -0.61 -4.09 -6.74
N PHE A 92 -1.66 -4.22 -7.53
CA PHE A 92 -2.52 -5.40 -7.58
C PHE A 92 -3.22 -5.49 -8.92
N ASP A 93 -3.61 -6.68 -9.30
CA ASP A 93 -4.44 -6.91 -10.47
C ASP A 93 -5.91 -6.93 -10.05
N LEU A 94 -6.73 -6.19 -10.77
CA LEU A 94 -8.17 -6.06 -10.54
C LEU A 94 -8.94 -6.52 -11.76
N LYS A 95 -9.96 -7.35 -11.52
CA LYS A 95 -11.01 -7.67 -12.50
C LYS A 95 -12.36 -7.36 -11.86
N VAL A 96 -13.19 -6.58 -12.55
CA VAL A 96 -14.55 -6.25 -12.11
C VAL A 96 -15.54 -6.98 -12.99
N ASP A 97 -16.22 -7.99 -12.43
CA ASP A 97 -17.29 -8.74 -13.13
C ASP A 97 -18.63 -8.03 -12.99
N GLN A 98 -18.92 -7.43 -11.80
CA GLN A 98 -20.14 -6.67 -11.55
C GLN A 98 -19.94 -5.67 -10.40
N ILE A 99 -20.46 -4.46 -10.58
CA ILE A 99 -20.80 -3.54 -9.49
C ILE A 99 -22.14 -2.91 -9.82
N GLY A 100 -23.10 -3.05 -8.88
CA GLY A 100 -24.48 -2.57 -9.01
C GLY A 100 -25.51 -3.69 -8.99
N THR A 101 -26.66 -3.43 -8.37
CA THR A 101 -27.76 -4.42 -8.23
C THR A 101 -28.73 -4.35 -9.39
N PHE A 102 -29.20 -3.18 -9.78
CA PHE A 102 -30.22 -2.99 -10.83
C PHE A 102 -29.63 -2.40 -12.11
N LEU A 103 -28.63 -1.57 -11.98
CA LEU A 103 -27.88 -0.94 -13.06
C LEU A 103 -26.40 -0.99 -12.73
N PRO A 104 -25.53 -1.10 -13.76
CA PRO A 104 -24.09 -0.95 -13.57
C PRO A 104 -23.76 0.40 -12.97
N VAL A 105 -22.90 0.39 -11.95
CA VAL A 105 -22.37 1.61 -11.33
C VAL A 105 -20.85 1.50 -11.21
N SER A 106 -20.20 2.65 -11.06
CA SER A 106 -18.77 2.68 -10.73
C SER A 106 -18.57 2.94 -9.25
N ARG A 107 -17.50 2.37 -8.69
CA ARG A 107 -17.04 2.61 -7.32
C ARG A 107 -15.57 2.99 -7.33
N PRO A 108 -15.14 3.83 -6.38
CA PRO A 108 -13.73 4.14 -6.25
C PRO A 108 -12.96 2.89 -5.83
N PHE A 109 -11.73 2.74 -6.30
CA PHE A 109 -10.76 1.81 -5.73
C PHE A 109 -9.65 2.60 -5.09
N VAL A 110 -9.41 2.31 -3.81
CA VAL A 110 -8.58 3.10 -2.92
C VAL A 110 -7.57 2.18 -2.25
N LEU A 111 -6.30 2.57 -2.23
CA LEU A 111 -5.32 2.04 -1.29
C LEU A 111 -5.36 2.90 -0.03
N GLU A 112 -5.51 2.32 1.14
CA GLU A 112 -5.55 3.03 2.41
C GLU A 112 -4.54 2.44 3.39
N MET A 113 -3.64 3.30 3.91
CA MET A 113 -2.65 2.99 4.93
C MET A 113 -3.20 3.49 6.26
N ARG A 114 -3.62 2.56 7.14
CA ARG A 114 -4.36 2.85 8.38
C ARG A 114 -3.47 2.73 9.61
N SER A 115 -3.61 3.67 10.53
CA SER A 115 -3.00 3.64 11.86
C SER A 115 -4.06 3.78 12.95
N THR A 116 -4.29 2.73 13.70
CA THR A 116 -5.13 2.74 14.91
C THR A 116 -4.43 3.44 16.07
N THR A 117 -3.09 3.41 16.06
CA THR A 117 -2.24 4.07 17.06
C THR A 117 -2.38 5.60 17.01
N LEU A 118 -2.61 6.16 15.82
CA LEU A 118 -2.78 7.61 15.62
C LEU A 118 -4.26 8.05 15.60
N ALA A 119 -5.18 7.14 15.88
CA ALA A 119 -6.60 7.44 15.97
C ALA A 119 -6.90 8.51 17.03
N SER A 120 -7.73 9.48 16.70
CA SER A 120 -8.13 10.57 17.60
C SER A 120 -9.58 11.01 17.34
N GLY A 121 -10.13 11.87 18.20
CA GLY A 121 -11.43 12.49 17.97
C GLY A 121 -12.63 11.54 17.84
N GLY A 122 -12.49 10.27 18.24
CA GLY A 122 -13.53 9.25 18.10
C GLY A 122 -13.52 8.50 16.76
N TYR A 123 -12.56 8.77 15.89
CA TYR A 123 -12.32 8.01 14.66
C TYR A 123 -11.66 6.65 14.97
N PRO A 124 -11.98 5.58 14.23
CA PRO A 124 -11.42 4.25 14.49
C PRO A 124 -9.93 4.14 14.13
N TRP A 125 -9.46 4.95 13.18
CA TRP A 125 -8.06 5.07 12.76
C TRP A 125 -7.81 6.45 12.16
N ALA A 126 -6.54 6.83 12.04
CA ALA A 126 -6.08 7.85 11.10
C ALA A 126 -5.47 7.15 9.90
N SER A 127 -5.64 7.68 8.69
CA SER A 127 -5.07 7.07 7.50
C SER A 127 -4.65 8.07 6.43
N ALA A 128 -3.74 7.64 5.58
CA ALA A 128 -3.48 8.23 4.28
C ALA A 128 -4.01 7.29 3.19
N TYR A 129 -4.71 7.82 2.21
CA TYR A 129 -5.30 7.02 1.16
C TYR A 129 -4.98 7.56 -0.24
N PHE A 130 -4.84 6.67 -1.21
CA PHE A 130 -4.64 6.97 -2.62
C PHE A 130 -5.84 6.47 -3.43
N LEU A 131 -6.50 7.36 -4.16
CA LEU A 131 -7.58 7.01 -5.07
C LEU A 131 -6.99 6.66 -6.44
N PHE A 132 -7.13 5.39 -6.86
CA PHE A 132 -6.72 5.00 -8.20
C PHE A 132 -7.65 5.60 -9.27
N ASP A 133 -8.92 5.24 -9.24
CA ASP A 133 -9.99 5.80 -10.08
C ASP A 133 -11.33 5.15 -9.68
N TRP A 134 -12.37 5.44 -10.48
CA TRP A 134 -13.71 4.87 -10.37
C TRP A 134 -13.90 3.79 -11.41
N TYR A 135 -14.13 2.55 -10.99
CA TYR A 135 -14.27 1.40 -11.86
C TYR A 135 -15.64 0.73 -11.71
N GLY A 136 -16.14 0.19 -12.79
CA GLY A 136 -17.31 -0.65 -12.89
C GLY A 136 -17.06 -1.80 -13.87
N GLN A 137 -18.06 -2.63 -14.11
CA GLN A 137 -17.95 -3.84 -14.95
C GLN A 137 -17.48 -3.59 -16.38
N ASP A 138 -17.70 -2.37 -16.92
CA ASP A 138 -17.34 -2.02 -18.30
C ASP A 138 -16.07 -1.16 -18.37
N SER A 139 -15.31 -1.05 -17.26
CA SER A 139 -14.13 -0.18 -17.22
C SER A 139 -12.95 -0.75 -17.99
N PHE A 140 -12.84 -2.08 -18.06
CA PHE A 140 -11.78 -2.79 -18.80
C PHE A 140 -12.21 -4.23 -19.14
N ASP A 141 -11.56 -4.81 -20.16
CA ASP A 141 -11.78 -6.20 -20.57
C ASP A 141 -10.79 -7.11 -19.84
N GLY A 142 -11.28 -7.85 -18.84
CA GLY A 142 -10.49 -8.76 -18.02
C GLY A 142 -9.76 -8.06 -16.89
N TYR A 143 -8.49 -8.41 -16.66
CA TYR A 143 -7.66 -7.86 -15.61
C TYR A 143 -6.95 -6.57 -16.02
N THR A 144 -6.82 -5.65 -15.07
CA THR A 144 -5.93 -4.49 -15.16
C THR A 144 -5.07 -4.39 -13.92
N THR A 145 -3.81 -3.97 -14.07
CA THR A 145 -2.92 -3.73 -12.94
C THR A 145 -3.05 -2.29 -12.48
N LEU A 146 -3.41 -2.10 -11.23
CA LEU A 146 -3.40 -0.81 -10.55
C LEU A 146 -2.12 -0.70 -9.73
N SER A 147 -1.45 0.46 -9.78
CA SER A 147 -0.18 0.66 -9.08
C SER A 147 -0.02 2.10 -8.64
N THR A 148 0.58 2.29 -7.47
CA THR A 148 1.02 3.61 -6.99
C THR A 148 2.39 3.49 -6.35
N THR A 149 3.22 4.51 -6.57
CA THR A 149 4.56 4.62 -5.99
C THR A 149 4.64 5.91 -5.19
N PHE A 150 5.19 5.84 -3.98
CA PHE A 150 5.25 6.98 -3.07
C PHE A 150 6.52 7.00 -2.21
N ASP A 151 6.91 8.20 -1.78
CA ASP A 151 7.94 8.41 -0.77
C ASP A 151 7.28 8.38 0.62
N PRO A 152 7.55 7.37 1.46
CA PRO A 152 6.94 7.27 2.79
C PRO A 152 7.45 8.32 3.79
N ASN A 153 8.49 9.08 3.44
CA ASN A 153 9.08 10.12 4.28
C ASN A 153 8.53 11.53 4.00
N ALA A 154 7.62 11.66 3.04
CA ALA A 154 6.98 12.94 2.74
C ALA A 154 6.22 13.46 3.97
N VAL A 155 6.42 14.74 4.35
CA VAL A 155 5.72 15.34 5.50
C VAL A 155 4.28 15.69 5.13
N ALA A 156 4.08 16.28 3.96
CA ALA A 156 2.75 16.59 3.43
C ALA A 156 2.21 15.39 2.63
N LEU A 157 0.89 15.28 2.53
CA LEU A 157 0.25 14.33 1.64
C LEU A 157 0.76 14.52 0.20
N PRO A 158 1.29 13.47 -0.44
CA PRO A 158 1.72 13.55 -1.84
C PRO A 158 0.54 13.80 -2.78
N ALA A 159 0.82 14.21 -4.02
CA ALA A 159 -0.22 14.41 -5.02
C ALA A 159 -1.05 13.14 -5.25
N GLY A 160 -2.37 13.25 -5.24
CA GLY A 160 -3.30 12.12 -5.38
C GLY A 160 -3.62 11.40 -4.06
N TRP A 161 -2.95 11.75 -2.96
CA TRP A 161 -3.24 11.22 -1.63
C TRP A 161 -4.18 12.14 -0.86
N GLY A 162 -5.10 11.53 -0.09
CA GLY A 162 -5.96 12.17 0.89
C GLY A 162 -5.67 11.70 2.30
N GLY A 163 -6.19 12.42 3.29
CA GLY A 163 -6.09 12.08 4.72
C GLY A 163 -7.44 11.74 5.32
N TYR A 164 -7.45 10.93 6.38
CA TYR A 164 -8.63 10.60 7.17
C TYR A 164 -8.27 10.49 8.65
N GLY A 165 -9.24 10.74 9.53
CA GLY A 165 -9.10 10.69 10.98
C GLY A 165 -9.49 12.01 11.66
N ALA A 166 -9.80 13.04 10.87
CA ALA A 166 -10.44 14.29 11.26
C ALA A 166 -11.26 14.86 10.10
N GLU A 167 -11.99 15.93 10.35
CA GLU A 167 -12.72 16.69 9.34
C GLU A 167 -12.32 18.18 9.41
N ASP A 168 -12.20 18.81 8.26
CA ASP A 168 -12.05 20.26 8.20
C ASP A 168 -13.29 20.93 8.82
N PRO A 169 -13.14 21.83 9.79
CA PRO A 169 -14.29 22.40 10.50
C PRO A 169 -15.17 23.34 9.64
N VAL A 170 -14.74 23.68 8.42
CA VAL A 170 -15.45 24.58 7.51
C VAL A 170 -16.01 23.83 6.31
N THR A 171 -15.20 22.97 5.68
CA THR A 171 -15.58 22.24 4.46
C THR A 171 -16.16 20.87 4.75
N PHE A 172 -15.92 20.32 5.95
CA PHE A 172 -16.25 18.95 6.36
C PHE A 172 -15.57 17.87 5.52
N GLU A 173 -14.51 18.25 4.80
CA GLU A 173 -13.71 17.29 4.05
C GLU A 173 -12.83 16.46 4.99
N PRO A 174 -12.63 15.17 4.71
CA PRO A 174 -11.74 14.33 5.49
C PRO A 174 -10.30 14.82 5.40
N MET A 175 -9.62 14.81 6.55
CA MET A 175 -8.24 15.24 6.68
C MET A 175 -7.50 14.40 7.73
N LEU A 176 -6.18 14.51 7.78
CA LEU A 176 -5.40 13.95 8.88
C LEU A 176 -5.69 14.70 10.19
N PRO A 177 -5.62 14.01 11.34
CA PRO A 177 -5.72 14.68 12.65
C PRO A 177 -4.66 15.78 12.82
N ASP A 178 -4.97 16.79 13.61
CA ASP A 178 -4.05 17.88 13.93
C ASP A 178 -2.71 17.34 14.46
N GLY A 179 -1.62 17.79 13.85
CA GLY A 179 -0.27 17.38 14.22
C GLY A 179 0.19 16.02 13.70
N VAL A 180 -0.68 15.30 12.98
CA VAL A 180 -0.32 14.04 12.30
C VAL A 180 0.08 14.36 10.86
N THR A 181 1.27 13.92 10.48
CA THR A 181 1.80 14.05 9.12
C THR A 181 1.59 12.77 8.32
N TYR A 182 1.79 12.84 7.01
CA TYR A 182 1.81 11.65 6.16
C TYR A 182 2.90 10.65 6.59
N ALA A 183 4.11 11.15 6.91
CA ALA A 183 5.21 10.31 7.40
C ALA A 183 4.87 9.62 8.74
N ASP A 184 4.09 10.27 9.64
CA ASP A 184 3.65 9.65 10.88
C ASP A 184 2.72 8.45 10.60
N ILE A 185 1.83 8.54 9.61
CA ILE A 185 1.01 7.40 9.17
C ILE A 185 1.92 6.29 8.64
N MET A 186 2.88 6.62 7.75
CA MET A 186 3.78 5.62 7.14
C MET A 186 4.73 4.96 8.15
N ALA A 187 5.04 5.62 9.26
CA ALA A 187 5.80 5.06 10.38
C ALA A 187 4.96 4.08 11.24
N ASN A 188 3.63 4.12 11.14
CA ASN A 188 2.73 3.43 12.06
C ASN A 188 1.56 2.75 11.31
N VAL A 189 1.84 2.02 10.23
CA VAL A 189 0.80 1.31 9.48
C VAL A 189 0.41 0.04 10.21
N ASP A 190 -0.75 0.04 10.85
CA ASP A 190 -1.31 -1.11 11.56
C ASP A 190 -2.12 -2.02 10.62
N GLU A 191 -2.66 -1.44 9.53
CA GLU A 191 -3.46 -2.14 8.54
C GLU A 191 -3.30 -1.48 7.15
N MET A 192 -3.11 -2.29 6.12
CA MET A 192 -3.23 -1.87 4.73
C MET A 192 -4.55 -2.36 4.17
N ALA A 193 -5.30 -1.49 3.49
CA ALA A 193 -6.56 -1.86 2.86
C ALA A 193 -6.60 -1.50 1.37
N ILE A 194 -7.22 -2.38 0.58
CA ILE A 194 -7.70 -2.10 -0.77
C ILE A 194 -9.22 -2.08 -0.66
N THR A 195 -9.82 -0.91 -0.90
CA THR A 195 -11.22 -0.69 -0.53
C THR A 195 -11.98 0.07 -1.62
N THR A 196 -13.30 -0.13 -1.66
CA THR A 196 -14.22 0.70 -2.45
C THR A 196 -14.88 1.79 -1.60
N LEU A 197 -14.46 1.96 -0.35
CA LEU A 197 -14.94 2.96 0.58
C LEU A 197 -14.00 4.17 0.54
N LEU A 198 -14.37 5.21 -0.21
CA LEU A 198 -13.62 6.47 -0.23
C LEU A 198 -14.01 7.31 1.01
N PRO A 199 -13.05 7.72 1.86
CA PRO A 199 -13.32 8.58 2.99
C PRO A 199 -14.10 9.85 2.60
N GLY A 200 -15.12 10.20 3.41
CA GLY A 200 -16.00 11.35 3.14
C GLY A 200 -17.14 11.08 2.14
N TYR A 201 -17.21 9.90 1.53
CA TYR A 201 -18.28 9.54 0.59
C TYR A 201 -19.20 8.47 1.16
N PHE A 202 -20.48 8.62 0.89
CA PHE A 202 -21.50 7.63 1.21
C PHE A 202 -21.99 6.96 -0.07
N PHE A 203 -22.07 5.63 -0.05
CA PHE A 203 -22.57 4.84 -1.17
C PHE A 203 -23.84 4.09 -0.79
N SER A 204 -24.65 3.77 -1.82
CA SER A 204 -25.78 2.87 -1.67
C SER A 204 -25.32 1.43 -1.49
N PHE A 205 -26.21 0.58 -1.00
CA PHE A 205 -26.07 -0.88 -1.07
C PHE A 205 -26.08 -1.33 -2.51
N ASP A 206 -25.04 -2.09 -2.90
CA ASP A 206 -24.92 -2.65 -4.22
C ASP A 206 -24.32 -4.06 -4.16
N ASP A 207 -24.53 -4.82 -5.23
CA ASP A 207 -23.86 -6.11 -5.44
C ASP A 207 -22.48 -5.87 -6.01
N TYR A 208 -21.49 -6.54 -5.44
CA TYR A 208 -20.11 -6.53 -5.86
C TYR A 208 -19.71 -7.94 -6.28
N ASP A 209 -19.11 -8.06 -7.44
CA ASP A 209 -18.41 -9.25 -7.91
C ASP A 209 -17.13 -8.78 -8.60
N PHE A 210 -16.00 -8.93 -7.91
CA PHE A 210 -14.69 -8.63 -8.45
C PHE A 210 -13.60 -9.48 -7.81
N THR A 211 -12.46 -9.57 -8.48
CA THR A 211 -11.32 -10.39 -8.07
C THR A 211 -10.08 -9.52 -7.99
N LEU A 212 -9.34 -9.68 -6.89
CA LEU A 212 -7.98 -9.20 -6.73
C LEU A 212 -6.99 -10.34 -6.93
N ASP A 213 -5.86 -10.02 -7.54
CA ASP A 213 -4.76 -10.96 -7.72
C ASP A 213 -3.42 -10.23 -7.68
N ASN A 214 -2.32 -10.95 -7.55
CA ASN A 214 -0.95 -10.43 -7.59
C ASN A 214 -0.75 -9.19 -6.70
N ILE A 215 -1.35 -9.18 -5.48
CA ILE A 215 -1.19 -8.06 -4.55
C ILE A 215 0.27 -7.99 -4.13
N SER A 216 0.96 -6.93 -4.50
CA SER A 216 2.39 -6.81 -4.27
C SER A 216 2.78 -5.50 -3.62
N ILE A 217 3.83 -5.56 -2.81
CA ILE A 217 4.54 -4.41 -2.26
C ILE A 217 6.02 -4.54 -2.58
N SER A 218 6.60 -3.47 -3.11
CA SER A 218 8.03 -3.35 -3.39
C SER A 218 8.60 -2.16 -2.64
N THR A 219 9.74 -2.36 -1.99
CA THR A 219 10.39 -1.31 -1.18
C THR A 219 11.82 -1.11 -1.61
N VAL A 220 12.25 0.15 -1.74
CA VAL A 220 13.64 0.54 -2.02
C VAL A 220 14.26 1.11 -0.75
N PRO A 221 15.28 0.45 -0.16
CA PRO A 221 15.90 0.93 1.07
C PRO A 221 16.58 2.30 0.90
N ALA A 222 16.47 3.15 1.92
CA ALA A 222 17.15 4.44 1.96
C ALA A 222 18.68 4.28 1.92
N PRO A 223 19.43 5.11 1.16
CA PRO A 223 20.89 5.00 1.03
C PRO A 223 21.66 5.07 2.34
N SER A 224 21.12 5.73 3.36
CA SER A 224 21.71 5.84 4.70
C SER A 224 21.77 4.49 5.43
N ALA A 225 20.81 3.58 5.20
CA ALA A 225 20.84 2.23 5.75
C ALA A 225 22.01 1.40 5.19
N LEU A 226 22.43 1.70 3.97
CA LEU A 226 23.54 1.05 3.27
C LEU A 226 24.93 1.51 3.75
N ALA A 227 25.08 2.79 4.05
CA ALA A 227 26.34 3.34 4.53
C ALA A 227 26.78 2.73 5.88
N LEU A 228 25.83 2.40 6.74
CA LEU A 228 26.10 1.78 8.04
C LEU A 228 26.58 0.33 7.92
N ILE A 229 26.02 -0.45 6.99
CA ILE A 229 26.43 -1.86 6.76
C ILE A 229 27.84 -1.89 6.13
N GLY A 230 28.13 -1.00 5.19
CA GLY A 230 29.45 -0.88 4.54
C GLY A 230 30.57 -0.46 5.50
N LEU A 231 30.29 0.48 6.42
CA LEU A 231 31.24 0.95 7.44
C LEU A 231 31.49 -0.10 8.53
N GLY A 232 30.46 -0.84 8.95
CA GLY A 232 30.56 -1.94 9.92
C GLY A 232 31.47 -3.08 9.42
N GLY A 233 31.41 -3.40 8.14
CA GLY A 233 32.28 -4.41 7.49
C GLY A 233 33.74 -4.02 7.44
N MET A 234 34.06 -2.74 7.22
CA MET A 234 35.44 -2.24 7.17
C MET A 234 36.12 -2.15 8.55
N VAL A 235 35.37 -1.88 9.60
CA VAL A 235 35.91 -1.82 10.97
C VAL A 235 36.20 -3.23 11.51
N GLY A 236 35.44 -4.24 11.11
CA GLY A 236 35.64 -5.64 11.52
C GLY A 236 36.93 -6.28 10.97
N THR A 237 37.42 -5.85 9.81
CA THR A 237 38.64 -6.41 9.18
C THR A 237 39.94 -5.85 9.73
N ARG A 238 39.93 -4.71 10.45
CA ARG A 238 41.12 -4.05 10.98
C ARG A 238 41.61 -4.60 12.33
N ARG A 239 40.89 -5.54 12.95
CA ARG A 239 41.21 -6.09 14.27
C ARG A 239 41.94 -7.44 14.27
N ARG A 240 42.41 -7.92 13.11
CA ARG A 240 43.22 -9.14 13.01
C ARG A 240 44.57 -8.85 12.34
N ARG A 241 45.45 -8.15 13.07
CA ARG A 241 46.92 -8.20 12.92
C ARG A 241 47.58 -7.87 14.22
#